data_0e5c9c3c0c8c0b36efad98819a33a5da
#
_entry.id   0e5c9c3c0c8c0b36efad98819a33a5da
#
_cell.length_a   1.000
_cell.length_b   1.000
_cell.length_c   1.000
_cell.angle_alpha   90.00
_cell.angle_beta   90.00
_cell.angle_gamma   90.00
#
_symmetry.space_group_name_H-M   'P 1'
#
loop_
_entity.id
_entity.type
_entity.pdbx_description
1 polymer ?
#
loop_
_entity_poly.entity_id
_entity_poly.type
_entity_poly.pdbx_seq_one_letter_code
_entity_poly.pdbx_strand_id
1 'polypeptide(L)'
;MPPSRNRHSAQRVFTWDKIKMALAAAEEGFYIWNIKTGVIHYTDRCLTMMGASRKEKAPNIFTQPELTIHEEDQAFFSQEVRRYLDGHSHVPMRIEIRMKKLNSKSWSWVRVNGLARRDKQRRPVMLVGVWVNITRRKTAELRAAEDRDLFHTLIEHIPDSIYFKNRESRFVLANTAPANKLGVPTPADLTGRTDDYFFDQTMSDISRKEEMDIMVTGRPIRARLHHETWLHKDDSWSQISKFPWYGRNGELKGIVGISSDVTKLVKTEIKATETARILEERNRTLEKEIDLAREIQFALLPYEIPSRSHTEHGLTRHADFHHIFTPSEGVAGDWFDAFPVGNSGVGAIVCDVMGHGIRAALIASMLRGLMEQLSHLADNPAAFLTSLNHQLAKILQRANTTMFASAVYIYLDLETGVMTASTAGHPHPIILGPDGVARKMPLPRGITLGLLDDATYHNAQFSLLAGARILMYTDGLTEAANQDGEEMGVERLIDYFNNSSPHSTKDFVHQALTCVAKFTGCTNQADDICMLGISYSEHEAKTDG
;
A
#
# COMPACT_ATOMS: atom_id res chain seq x y z
N MET A 1 90.05 -69.85 29.44
CA MET A 1 88.89 -69.70 30.29
C MET A 1 88.34 -68.32 30.10
N PRO A 2 87.15 -68.14 29.60
CA PRO A 2 86.55 -66.82 29.44
C PRO A 2 85.63 -66.52 30.68
N PRO A 3 85.43 -65.24 31.04
CA PRO A 3 84.67 -64.88 32.22
C PRO A 3 83.15 -64.80 31.87
N SER A 4 82.39 -65.25 32.89
CA SER A 4 80.95 -65.26 32.92
C SER A 4 80.30 -63.85 32.77
N ARG A 5 79.41 -63.65 31.80
CA ARG A 5 78.55 -62.46 31.71
C ARG A 5 77.36 -62.58 32.69
N ASN A 6 77.40 -61.85 33.76
CA ASN A 6 76.22 -61.57 34.59
C ASN A 6 75.25 -60.64 33.82
N ARG A 7 74.09 -61.16 33.40
CA ARG A 7 72.99 -60.36 32.93
C ARG A 7 72.14 -59.97 34.12
N HIS A 8 72.34 -58.80 34.65
CA HIS A 8 71.35 -58.17 35.52
C HIS A 8 70.18 -57.64 34.60
N SER A 9 69.09 -58.38 34.61
CA SER A 9 67.81 -57.88 34.13
C SER A 9 67.29 -56.82 35.10
N ALA A 10 67.46 -55.57 34.80
CA ALA A 10 66.81 -54.49 35.53
C ALA A 10 65.24 -54.63 35.33
N GLN A 11 64.59 -55.32 36.26
CA GLN A 11 63.14 -55.24 36.43
C GLN A 11 62.82 -53.78 36.71
N ARG A 12 62.19 -53.09 35.71
CA ARG A 12 61.56 -51.79 35.90
C ARG A 12 60.43 -51.94 36.90
N VAL A 13 60.69 -51.76 38.19
CA VAL A 13 59.66 -51.71 39.24
C VAL A 13 58.86 -50.42 39.03
N PHE A 14 57.64 -50.56 38.41
CA PHE A 14 56.65 -49.50 38.43
C PHE A 14 56.11 -49.39 39.85
N THR A 15 56.54 -48.35 40.58
CA THR A 15 56.02 -48.05 41.93
C THR A 15 54.65 -47.43 41.83
N TRP A 16 53.77 -47.65 42.81
CA TRP A 16 52.44 -47.11 42.91
C TRP A 16 52.40 -45.59 42.76
N ASP A 17 53.43 -44.90 43.24
CA ASP A 17 53.54 -43.43 43.08
C ASP A 17 53.78 -42.99 41.65
N LYS A 18 54.52 -43.74 40.85
CA LYS A 18 54.65 -43.45 39.40
C LYS A 18 53.35 -43.64 38.65
N ILE A 19 52.54 -44.62 39.04
CA ILE A 19 51.19 -44.82 38.46
C ILE A 19 50.26 -43.67 38.84
N LYS A 20 50.28 -43.24 40.12
CA LYS A 20 49.49 -42.06 40.55
C LYS A 20 49.87 -40.78 39.80
N MET A 21 51.18 -40.55 39.62
CA MET A 21 51.63 -39.37 38.84
C MET A 21 51.20 -39.44 37.40
N ALA A 22 51.27 -40.59 36.75
CA ALA A 22 50.83 -40.76 35.39
C ALA A 22 49.28 -40.50 35.23
N LEU A 23 48.50 -41.04 36.18
CA LEU A 23 47.03 -40.83 36.20
C LEU A 23 46.67 -39.37 36.52
N ALA A 24 47.44 -38.71 37.40
CA ALA A 24 47.26 -37.29 37.70
C ALA A 24 47.57 -36.39 36.46
N ALA A 25 48.69 -36.73 35.78
CA ALA A 25 49.05 -36.00 34.52
C ALA A 25 48.08 -36.21 33.39
N ALA A 26 47.40 -37.35 33.33
CA ALA A 26 46.33 -37.62 32.33
C ALA A 26 44.99 -36.96 32.66
N GLU A 27 44.87 -36.26 33.80
CA GLU A 27 43.60 -35.70 34.31
C GLU A 27 42.46 -36.73 34.45
N GLU A 28 42.80 -38.00 34.59
CA GLU A 28 41.82 -39.09 34.71
C GLU A 28 41.57 -39.45 36.18
N GLY A 29 40.32 -39.76 36.52
CA GLY A 29 39.97 -40.33 37.83
C GLY A 29 40.13 -41.84 37.82
N PHE A 30 40.80 -42.40 38.81
CA PHE A 30 40.96 -43.84 38.94
C PHE A 30 40.03 -44.37 40.05
N TYR A 31 39.42 -45.56 39.84
CA TYR A 31 38.59 -46.22 40.84
C TYR A 31 38.89 -47.71 40.92
N ILE A 32 38.64 -48.27 42.11
CA ILE A 32 38.74 -49.70 42.42
C ILE A 32 37.44 -50.06 43.14
N TRP A 33 36.62 -50.93 42.56
CA TRP A 33 35.44 -51.47 43.22
C TRP A 33 35.62 -52.94 43.54
N ASN A 34 35.61 -53.26 44.86
CA ASN A 34 35.57 -54.64 45.34
C ASN A 34 34.12 -55.11 45.29
N ILE A 35 33.78 -55.99 44.33
CA ILE A 35 32.43 -56.44 44.07
C ILE A 35 31.87 -57.30 45.20
N LYS A 36 32.78 -58.08 45.90
CA LYS A 36 32.34 -58.94 46.99
C LYS A 36 31.92 -58.16 48.23
N THR A 37 32.66 -57.12 48.58
CA THR A 37 32.44 -56.31 49.80
C THR A 37 31.57 -55.08 49.52
N GLY A 38 31.32 -54.73 48.24
CA GLY A 38 30.63 -53.52 47.85
C GLY A 38 31.44 -52.23 48.00
N VAL A 39 32.71 -52.32 48.57
CA VAL A 39 33.56 -51.14 48.84
C VAL A 39 34.19 -50.65 47.56
N ILE A 40 34.09 -49.31 47.32
CA ILE A 40 34.73 -48.62 46.21
C ILE A 40 35.73 -47.60 46.74
N HIS A 41 36.88 -47.50 46.09
CA HIS A 41 37.93 -46.49 46.35
C HIS A 41 38.01 -45.59 45.10
N TYR A 42 38.06 -44.31 45.37
CA TYR A 42 38.17 -43.26 44.34
C TYR A 42 39.44 -42.44 44.56
N THR A 43 40.06 -42.03 43.46
CA THR A 43 41.05 -40.94 43.52
C THR A 43 40.37 -39.60 43.70
N ASP A 44 41.16 -38.59 44.16
CA ASP A 44 40.67 -37.21 44.32
C ASP A 44 40.02 -36.67 43.04
N ARG A 45 40.51 -37.07 41.88
CA ARG A 45 39.97 -36.68 40.61
C ARG A 45 38.55 -37.24 40.38
N CYS A 46 38.28 -38.46 40.76
CA CYS A 46 36.89 -39.01 40.73
C CYS A 46 36.00 -38.22 41.68
N LEU A 47 36.44 -37.93 42.89
CA LEU A 47 35.71 -37.13 43.87
C LEU A 47 35.40 -35.74 43.34
N THR A 48 36.38 -35.08 42.72
CA THR A 48 36.20 -33.77 42.06
C THR A 48 35.17 -33.84 40.94
N MET A 49 35.17 -34.88 40.10
CA MET A 49 34.18 -35.08 39.05
C MET A 49 32.77 -35.27 39.60
N MET A 50 32.62 -35.94 40.73
CA MET A 50 31.37 -36.10 41.48
C MET A 50 30.96 -34.86 42.28
N GLY A 51 31.85 -33.89 42.46
CA GLY A 51 31.64 -32.74 43.36
C GLY A 51 31.65 -33.14 44.85
N ALA A 52 32.28 -34.28 45.19
CA ALA A 52 32.42 -34.78 46.54
C ALA A 52 33.73 -34.30 47.18
N SER A 53 33.74 -34.06 48.49
CA SER A 53 34.96 -33.77 49.26
C SER A 53 35.57 -35.06 49.82
N ARG A 54 36.86 -35.03 50.13
CA ARG A 54 37.58 -36.19 50.82
C ARG A 54 36.94 -36.56 52.15
N LYS A 55 36.22 -35.65 52.80
CA LYS A 55 35.63 -35.86 54.13
C LYS A 55 34.24 -36.54 54.03
N GLU A 56 33.63 -36.53 52.84
CA GLU A 56 32.32 -37.11 52.61
C GLU A 56 32.44 -38.54 52.08
N LYS A 57 31.58 -39.46 52.55
CA LYS A 57 31.54 -40.81 52.03
C LYS A 57 30.87 -40.77 50.63
N ALA A 58 31.71 -40.80 49.60
CA ALA A 58 31.23 -40.75 48.21
C ALA A 58 30.37 -41.98 47.88
N PRO A 59 29.23 -41.84 47.20
CA PRO A 59 28.37 -42.97 46.81
C PRO A 59 29.09 -43.88 45.81
N ASN A 60 28.73 -45.17 45.87
CA ASN A 60 29.20 -46.11 44.87
C ASN A 60 28.31 -46.07 43.63
N ILE A 61 28.81 -45.52 42.53
CA ILE A 61 28.02 -45.33 41.28
C ILE A 61 27.47 -46.64 40.70
N PHE A 62 28.09 -47.76 41.01
CA PHE A 62 27.67 -49.09 40.51
C PHE A 62 26.55 -49.70 41.33
N THR A 63 26.34 -49.28 42.57
CA THR A 63 25.28 -49.80 43.47
C THR A 63 24.24 -48.74 43.81
N GLN A 64 24.56 -47.45 43.65
CA GLN A 64 23.72 -46.29 43.93
C GLN A 64 23.76 -45.28 42.76
N PRO A 65 23.44 -45.69 41.52
CA PRO A 65 23.52 -44.82 40.34
C PRO A 65 22.61 -43.59 40.44
N GLU A 66 21.48 -43.71 41.16
CA GLU A 66 20.49 -42.68 41.36
C GLU A 66 21.05 -41.40 42.02
N LEU A 67 22.11 -41.52 42.82
CA LEU A 67 22.71 -40.38 43.51
C LEU A 67 23.61 -39.53 42.63
N THR A 68 24.18 -40.12 41.58
CA THR A 68 25.26 -39.47 40.80
C THR A 68 25.10 -39.53 39.29
N ILE A 69 24.15 -40.30 38.76
CA ILE A 69 23.94 -40.45 37.33
C ILE A 69 22.60 -39.78 36.94
N HIS A 70 22.54 -39.16 35.78
CA HIS A 70 21.35 -38.57 35.25
C HIS A 70 20.23 -39.62 35.10
N GLU A 71 18.98 -39.27 35.40
CA GLU A 71 17.86 -40.16 35.42
C GLU A 71 17.75 -41.01 34.14
N GLU A 72 17.86 -40.39 32.99
CA GLU A 72 17.78 -41.08 31.69
C GLU A 72 18.94 -42.07 31.45
N ASP A 73 20.09 -41.84 32.08
CA ASP A 73 21.26 -42.69 31.87
C ASP A 73 21.35 -43.86 32.90
N GLN A 74 20.59 -43.82 34.01
CA GLN A 74 20.68 -44.79 35.13
C GLN A 74 20.35 -46.22 34.68
N ALA A 75 19.24 -46.40 33.97
CA ALA A 75 18.80 -47.71 33.51
C ALA A 75 19.83 -48.32 32.53
N PHE A 76 20.26 -47.54 31.56
CA PHE A 76 21.27 -47.93 30.57
C PHE A 76 22.60 -48.27 31.25
N PHE A 77 23.10 -47.44 32.16
CA PHE A 77 24.33 -47.69 32.90
C PHE A 77 24.24 -49.00 33.68
N SER A 78 23.20 -49.20 34.46
CA SER A 78 23.02 -50.40 35.30
C SER A 78 22.94 -51.67 34.47
N GLN A 79 22.27 -51.62 33.33
CA GLN A 79 22.17 -52.73 32.39
C GLN A 79 23.54 -53.07 31.76
N GLU A 80 24.27 -52.07 31.28
CA GLU A 80 25.58 -52.29 30.65
C GLU A 80 26.63 -52.80 31.66
N VAL A 81 26.63 -52.27 32.90
CA VAL A 81 27.49 -52.78 33.97
C VAL A 81 27.17 -54.25 34.27
N ARG A 82 25.89 -54.58 34.43
CA ARG A 82 25.44 -55.98 34.68
C ARG A 82 25.85 -56.88 33.52
N ARG A 83 25.54 -56.49 32.27
CA ARG A 83 25.94 -57.24 31.08
C ARG A 83 27.44 -57.53 31.02
N TYR A 84 28.24 -56.52 31.37
CA TYR A 84 29.73 -56.64 31.41
C TYR A 84 30.21 -57.58 32.52
N LEU A 85 29.62 -57.51 33.71
CA LEU A 85 30.01 -58.35 34.83
C LEU A 85 29.61 -59.84 34.65
N ASP A 86 28.42 -60.09 34.11
CA ASP A 86 27.89 -61.44 33.83
C ASP A 86 28.56 -62.08 32.61
N GLY A 87 29.04 -61.26 31.66
CA GLY A 87 29.78 -61.71 30.48
C GLY A 87 31.22 -62.11 30.78
N HIS A 88 31.87 -62.81 29.83
CA HIS A 88 33.26 -63.25 29.92
C HIS A 88 34.22 -62.43 29.09
N SER A 89 33.86 -61.14 28.83
CA SER A 89 34.68 -60.24 28.02
C SER A 89 36.01 -59.89 28.68
N HIS A 90 37.06 -59.95 27.88
CA HIS A 90 38.40 -59.41 28.22
C HIS A 90 38.62 -57.98 27.73
N VAL A 91 37.65 -57.41 26.94
CA VAL A 91 37.67 -56.02 26.48
C VAL A 91 37.17 -55.16 27.64
N PRO A 92 37.84 -54.05 27.96
CA PRO A 92 37.37 -53.14 29.00
C PRO A 92 35.97 -52.61 28.74
N MET A 93 35.14 -52.55 29.81
CA MET A 93 33.84 -51.85 29.79
C MET A 93 34.10 -50.38 29.44
N ARG A 94 33.21 -49.82 28.60
CA ARG A 94 33.27 -48.42 28.19
C ARG A 94 31.86 -47.88 28.10
N ILE A 95 31.49 -46.98 29.02
CA ILE A 95 30.16 -46.38 29.10
C ILE A 95 30.32 -44.88 29.22
N GLU A 96 29.56 -44.11 28.43
CA GLU A 96 29.50 -42.66 28.50
C GLU A 96 28.18 -42.25 29.15
N ILE A 97 28.25 -41.47 30.24
CA ILE A 97 27.12 -41.06 31.06
C ILE A 97 27.22 -39.59 31.45
N ARG A 98 26.07 -39.01 31.77
CA ARG A 98 25.97 -37.72 32.42
C ARG A 98 26.07 -37.95 33.94
N MET A 99 27.13 -37.44 34.53
CA MET A 99 27.39 -37.52 35.97
C MET A 99 26.98 -36.22 36.65
N LYS A 100 26.15 -36.30 37.67
CA LYS A 100 25.71 -35.18 38.51
C LYS A 100 26.77 -34.86 39.54
N LYS A 101 27.03 -33.58 39.76
CA LYS A 101 27.83 -33.14 40.90
C LYS A 101 26.94 -33.11 42.14
N LEU A 102 27.36 -33.77 43.25
CA LEU A 102 26.56 -33.92 44.45
C LEU A 102 26.08 -32.60 45.08
N ASN A 103 26.84 -31.53 44.95
CA ASN A 103 26.53 -30.20 45.51
C ASN A 103 26.13 -29.18 44.43
N SER A 104 25.66 -29.60 43.25
CA SER A 104 25.32 -28.73 42.15
C SER A 104 24.24 -29.37 41.27
N LYS A 105 23.43 -28.53 40.61
CA LYS A 105 22.50 -28.98 39.58
C LYS A 105 23.17 -29.22 38.21
N SER A 106 24.52 -29.05 38.12
CA SER A 106 25.25 -29.20 36.86
C SER A 106 25.66 -30.66 36.62
N TRP A 107 25.73 -31.01 35.32
CA TRP A 107 26.14 -32.33 34.85
C TRP A 107 27.48 -32.23 34.13
N SER A 108 28.21 -33.34 34.15
CA SER A 108 29.42 -33.52 33.36
C SER A 108 29.34 -34.84 32.61
N TRP A 109 29.74 -34.86 31.36
CA TRP A 109 29.87 -36.11 30.63
C TRP A 109 31.12 -36.83 31.06
N VAL A 110 30.94 -38.03 31.55
CA VAL A 110 32.05 -38.89 32.02
C VAL A 110 32.02 -40.20 31.27
N ARG A 111 33.14 -40.58 30.72
CA ARG A 111 33.36 -41.94 30.20
C ARG A 111 33.93 -42.80 31.29
N VAL A 112 33.21 -43.83 31.69
CA VAL A 112 33.57 -44.84 32.65
C VAL A 112 34.17 -46.02 31.90
N ASN A 113 35.46 -46.25 32.07
CA ASN A 113 36.16 -47.44 31.59
C ASN A 113 36.41 -48.38 32.78
N GLY A 114 36.29 -49.70 32.58
CA GLY A 114 36.55 -50.68 33.66
C GLY A 114 36.97 -52.03 33.14
N LEU A 115 37.90 -52.67 33.88
CA LEU A 115 38.34 -54.02 33.60
C LEU A 115 38.10 -54.89 34.86
N ALA A 116 37.34 -55.94 34.69
CA ALA A 116 37.03 -56.87 35.80
C ALA A 116 38.13 -57.90 36.01
N ARG A 117 38.61 -57.97 37.24
CA ARG A 117 39.42 -59.13 37.72
C ARG A 117 38.49 -60.22 38.19
N ARG A 118 38.68 -61.48 37.74
CA ARG A 118 37.84 -62.60 38.00
C ARG A 118 38.57 -63.66 38.80
N ASP A 119 37.86 -64.47 39.64
CA ASP A 119 38.40 -65.58 40.36
C ASP A 119 38.63 -66.85 39.46
N LYS A 120 39.09 -67.95 40.08
CA LYS A 120 39.34 -69.21 39.36
C LYS A 120 38.05 -69.79 38.74
N GLN A 121 36.85 -69.43 39.23
CA GLN A 121 35.54 -69.80 38.74
C GLN A 121 34.97 -68.75 37.73
N ARG A 122 35.82 -67.84 37.27
CA ARG A 122 35.48 -66.75 36.35
C ARG A 122 34.47 -65.74 36.89
N ARG A 123 34.17 -65.72 38.17
CA ARG A 123 33.27 -64.74 38.80
C ARG A 123 34.01 -63.42 39.01
N PRO A 124 33.37 -62.24 38.70
CA PRO A 124 33.99 -60.94 38.87
C PRO A 124 34.17 -60.64 40.37
N VAL A 125 35.38 -60.35 40.78
CA VAL A 125 35.73 -60.06 42.22
C VAL A 125 36.07 -58.61 42.40
N MET A 126 36.56 -57.93 41.38
CA MET A 126 37.00 -56.52 41.42
C MET A 126 36.81 -55.90 40.07
N LEU A 127 36.37 -54.64 40.02
CA LEU A 127 36.37 -53.79 38.84
C LEU A 127 37.32 -52.63 39.07
N VAL A 128 38.29 -52.49 38.16
CA VAL A 128 39.29 -51.41 38.20
C VAL A 128 39.17 -50.60 36.95
N GLY A 129 39.19 -49.28 37.08
CA GLY A 129 39.01 -48.46 35.89
C GLY A 129 39.33 -46.99 36.06
N VAL A 130 39.08 -46.28 34.99
CA VAL A 130 39.32 -44.84 34.93
C VAL A 130 38.07 -44.08 34.46
N TRP A 131 37.91 -42.91 34.99
CA TRP A 131 36.90 -41.92 34.54
C TRP A 131 37.60 -40.83 33.78
N VAL A 132 37.05 -40.52 32.60
CA VAL A 132 37.55 -39.48 31.72
C VAL A 132 36.44 -38.45 31.55
N ASN A 133 36.74 -37.19 31.86
CA ASN A 133 35.83 -36.10 31.59
C ASN A 133 35.79 -35.80 30.07
N ILE A 134 34.69 -36.07 29.42
CA ILE A 134 34.48 -35.89 27.98
C ILE A 134 33.52 -34.76 27.68
N THR A 135 33.21 -33.89 28.65
CA THR A 135 32.24 -32.81 28.51
C THR A 135 32.55 -31.89 27.33
N ARG A 136 33.82 -31.45 27.20
CA ARG A 136 34.21 -30.58 26.08
C ARG A 136 33.93 -31.23 24.72
N ARG A 137 34.28 -32.50 24.57
CA ARG A 137 34.05 -33.24 23.33
C ARG A 137 32.53 -33.38 23.04
N LYS A 138 31.78 -33.84 24.02
CA LYS A 138 30.33 -34.04 23.87
C LYS A 138 29.58 -32.72 23.60
N THR A 139 29.92 -31.64 24.28
CA THR A 139 29.31 -30.34 24.04
C THR A 139 29.65 -29.82 22.63
N ALA A 140 30.85 -30.03 22.14
CA ALA A 140 31.23 -29.65 20.77
C ALA A 140 30.47 -30.49 19.72
N GLU A 141 30.37 -31.83 19.95
CA GLU A 141 29.60 -32.73 19.10
C GLU A 141 28.11 -32.34 19.04
N LEU A 142 27.47 -32.07 20.18
CA LEU A 142 26.06 -31.66 20.27
C LEU A 142 25.82 -30.31 19.60
N ARG A 143 26.66 -29.30 19.87
CA ARG A 143 26.55 -27.99 19.21
C ARG A 143 26.67 -28.11 17.69
N ALA A 144 27.65 -28.88 17.21
CA ALA A 144 27.81 -29.08 15.76
C ALA A 144 26.58 -29.79 15.12
N ALA A 145 25.96 -30.68 15.87
CA ALA A 145 24.70 -31.32 15.42
C ALA A 145 23.53 -30.32 15.41
N GLU A 146 23.36 -29.55 16.50
CA GLU A 146 22.35 -28.49 16.60
C GLU A 146 22.50 -27.43 15.51
N ASP A 147 23.74 -26.94 15.28
CA ASP A 147 24.04 -25.96 14.23
C ASP A 147 23.70 -26.51 12.84
N ARG A 148 24.00 -27.77 12.59
CA ARG A 148 23.67 -28.43 11.32
C ARG A 148 22.15 -28.55 11.13
N ASP A 149 21.43 -28.99 12.17
CA ASP A 149 19.98 -29.20 12.10
C ASP A 149 19.26 -27.83 11.96
N LEU A 150 19.75 -26.79 12.64
CA LEU A 150 19.27 -25.43 12.48
C LEU A 150 19.47 -24.92 11.05
N PHE A 151 20.70 -25.08 10.52
CA PHE A 151 21.02 -24.68 9.15
C PHE A 151 20.13 -25.41 8.13
N HIS A 152 19.96 -26.71 8.27
CA HIS A 152 19.09 -27.50 7.41
C HIS A 152 17.64 -27.01 7.47
N THR A 153 17.12 -26.82 8.68
CA THR A 153 15.76 -26.30 8.89
C THR A 153 15.57 -24.95 8.22
N LEU A 154 16.52 -24.02 8.38
CA LEU A 154 16.43 -22.69 7.76
C LEU A 154 16.37 -22.77 6.24
N ILE A 155 17.30 -23.49 5.59
CA ILE A 155 17.35 -23.53 4.12
C ILE A 155 16.16 -24.27 3.50
N GLU A 156 15.59 -25.27 4.19
CA GLU A 156 14.44 -26.03 3.68
C GLU A 156 13.13 -25.26 3.77
N HIS A 157 12.99 -24.33 4.74
CA HIS A 157 11.76 -23.55 4.88
C HIS A 157 11.79 -22.21 4.11
N ILE A 158 12.93 -21.82 3.55
CA ILE A 158 13.00 -20.65 2.67
C ILE A 158 12.36 -21.01 1.33
N PRO A 159 11.35 -20.23 0.85
CA PRO A 159 10.66 -20.51 -0.41
C PRO A 159 11.54 -20.31 -1.64
N ASP A 160 12.63 -19.54 -1.50
CA ASP A 160 13.58 -19.32 -2.57
C ASP A 160 14.44 -20.54 -2.85
N SER A 161 14.82 -20.71 -4.09
CA SER A 161 15.77 -21.73 -4.51
C SER A 161 17.16 -21.40 -3.98
N ILE A 162 17.69 -22.22 -3.08
CA ILE A 162 19.07 -22.12 -2.58
C ILE A 162 19.84 -23.32 -3.07
N TYR A 163 20.95 -23.06 -3.75
CA TYR A 163 21.77 -24.13 -4.30
C TYR A 163 23.26 -23.81 -4.25
N PHE A 164 24.07 -24.88 -4.16
CA PHE A 164 25.51 -24.83 -4.25
C PHE A 164 25.96 -25.61 -5.47
N LYS A 165 26.87 -25.05 -6.24
CA LYS A 165 27.53 -25.73 -7.36
C LYS A 165 29.03 -25.75 -7.17
N ASN A 166 29.66 -26.80 -7.68
CA ASN A 166 31.11 -26.93 -7.67
C ASN A 166 31.77 -26.08 -8.77
N ARG A 167 33.09 -26.21 -8.93
CA ARG A 167 33.86 -25.44 -9.94
C ARG A 167 33.53 -25.82 -11.39
N GLU A 168 32.91 -26.97 -11.60
CA GLU A 168 32.42 -27.45 -12.88
C GLU A 168 30.94 -27.09 -13.13
N SER A 169 30.37 -26.14 -12.32
CA SER A 169 28.98 -25.74 -12.38
C SER A 169 27.97 -26.87 -12.16
N ARG A 170 28.35 -27.93 -11.43
CA ARG A 170 27.47 -29.04 -11.09
C ARG A 170 26.84 -28.80 -9.72
N PHE A 171 25.58 -29.06 -9.57
CA PHE A 171 24.88 -29.00 -8.28
C PHE A 171 25.52 -29.97 -7.26
N VAL A 172 25.80 -29.46 -6.07
CA VAL A 172 26.37 -30.20 -4.93
C VAL A 172 25.35 -30.32 -3.79
N LEU A 173 24.62 -29.24 -3.55
CA LEU A 173 23.60 -29.15 -2.51
C LEU A 173 22.50 -28.20 -3.00
N ALA A 174 21.27 -28.53 -2.67
CA ALA A 174 20.13 -27.65 -2.89
C ALA A 174 19.07 -27.88 -1.82
N ASN A 175 18.24 -26.86 -1.51
CA ASN A 175 17.02 -27.07 -0.73
C ASN A 175 15.90 -27.65 -1.61
N THR A 176 14.70 -27.83 -1.04
CA THR A 176 13.56 -28.42 -1.78
C THR A 176 13.02 -27.52 -2.89
N ALA A 177 13.14 -26.18 -2.76
CA ALA A 177 12.58 -25.23 -3.72
C ALA A 177 13.12 -25.40 -5.17
N PRO A 178 14.44 -25.51 -5.44
CA PRO A 178 14.93 -25.77 -6.79
C PRO A 178 14.51 -27.13 -7.34
N ALA A 179 14.38 -28.16 -6.51
CA ALA A 179 13.89 -29.47 -6.97
C ALA A 179 12.46 -29.35 -7.53
N ASN A 180 11.58 -28.67 -6.80
CA ASN A 180 10.22 -28.37 -7.23
C ASN A 180 10.20 -27.51 -8.50
N LYS A 181 11.02 -26.45 -8.52
CA LYS A 181 11.12 -25.53 -9.67
C LYS A 181 11.62 -26.24 -10.93
N LEU A 182 12.61 -27.12 -10.80
CA LEU A 182 13.24 -27.85 -11.90
C LEU A 182 12.51 -29.16 -12.26
N GLY A 183 11.46 -29.53 -11.51
CA GLY A 183 10.61 -30.68 -11.82
C GLY A 183 11.26 -32.03 -11.52
N VAL A 184 12.13 -32.09 -10.50
CA VAL A 184 12.73 -33.36 -10.03
C VAL A 184 12.14 -33.78 -8.68
N PRO A 185 12.07 -35.10 -8.39
CA PRO A 185 11.42 -35.61 -7.19
C PRO A 185 12.06 -35.12 -5.88
N THR A 186 13.39 -35.04 -5.83
CA THR A 186 14.12 -34.66 -4.61
C THR A 186 15.31 -33.76 -4.92
N PRO A 187 15.81 -32.95 -3.96
CA PRO A 187 17.05 -32.19 -4.12
C PRO A 187 18.27 -33.04 -4.48
N ALA A 188 18.30 -34.29 -4.04
CA ALA A 188 19.38 -35.24 -4.35
C ALA A 188 19.48 -35.56 -5.86
N ASP A 189 18.36 -35.51 -6.57
CA ASP A 189 18.30 -35.76 -8.01
C ASP A 189 18.95 -34.63 -8.84
N LEU A 190 19.20 -33.47 -8.23
CA LEU A 190 19.97 -32.37 -8.84
C LEU A 190 21.46 -32.62 -8.79
N THR A 191 21.95 -33.38 -7.81
CA THR A 191 23.37 -33.53 -7.55
C THR A 191 24.12 -34.09 -8.76
N GLY A 192 25.18 -33.39 -9.14
CA GLY A 192 26.04 -33.75 -10.30
C GLY A 192 25.53 -33.26 -11.64
N ARG A 193 24.28 -32.77 -11.73
CA ARG A 193 23.73 -32.21 -12.98
C ARG A 193 24.17 -30.76 -13.16
N THR A 194 24.09 -30.26 -14.39
CA THR A 194 24.33 -28.88 -14.81
C THR A 194 23.01 -28.24 -15.27
N ASP A 195 23.01 -26.93 -15.55
CA ASP A 195 21.81 -26.18 -15.96
C ASP A 195 21.26 -26.64 -17.32
N ASP A 196 22.11 -27.14 -18.21
CA ASP A 196 21.75 -27.66 -19.57
C ASP A 196 20.73 -28.81 -19.50
N TYR A 197 20.53 -29.39 -18.33
CA TYR A 197 19.54 -30.44 -18.14
C TYR A 197 18.11 -29.90 -18.01
N PHE A 198 17.97 -28.64 -17.68
CA PHE A 198 16.70 -28.03 -17.27
C PHE A 198 16.31 -26.83 -18.14
N PHE A 199 17.28 -26.02 -18.54
CA PHE A 199 17.09 -24.80 -19.31
C PHE A 199 17.49 -25.01 -20.77
N ASP A 200 17.07 -24.07 -21.62
CA ASP A 200 17.56 -24.02 -22.98
C ASP A 200 19.08 -23.69 -23.05
N GLN A 201 19.67 -23.84 -24.20
CA GLN A 201 21.10 -23.61 -24.39
C GLN A 201 21.51 -22.17 -24.07
N THR A 202 20.67 -21.20 -24.45
CA THR A 202 20.95 -19.76 -24.24
C THR A 202 21.03 -19.43 -22.78
N MET A 203 20.04 -19.88 -22.01
CA MET A 203 19.97 -19.62 -20.56
C MET A 203 21.09 -20.36 -19.82
N SER A 204 21.39 -21.60 -20.23
CA SER A 204 22.48 -22.40 -19.63
C SER A 204 23.85 -21.76 -19.87
N ASP A 205 24.10 -21.24 -21.05
CA ASP A 205 25.37 -20.56 -21.41
C ASP A 205 25.52 -19.25 -20.62
N ILE A 206 24.45 -18.47 -20.46
CA ILE A 206 24.44 -17.25 -19.64
C ILE A 206 24.78 -17.60 -18.20
N SER A 207 24.08 -18.58 -17.60
CA SER A 207 24.29 -19.00 -16.24
C SER A 207 25.71 -19.47 -15.98
N ARG A 208 26.25 -20.31 -16.90
CA ARG A 208 27.61 -20.84 -16.81
C ARG A 208 28.67 -19.75 -16.93
N LYS A 209 28.48 -18.78 -17.82
CA LYS A 209 29.40 -17.65 -17.99
C LYS A 209 29.44 -16.81 -16.72
N GLU A 210 28.29 -16.50 -16.12
CA GLU A 210 28.20 -15.77 -14.85
C GLU A 210 28.90 -16.51 -13.71
N GLU A 211 28.69 -17.83 -13.61
CA GLU A 211 29.32 -18.66 -12.58
C GLU A 211 30.84 -18.68 -12.73
N MET A 212 31.34 -18.80 -13.96
CA MET A 212 32.78 -18.73 -14.23
C MET A 212 33.35 -17.34 -13.89
N ASP A 213 32.69 -16.27 -14.29
CA ASP A 213 33.11 -14.90 -13.96
C ASP A 213 33.21 -14.69 -12.44
N ILE A 214 32.23 -15.17 -11.69
CA ILE A 214 32.26 -15.12 -10.22
C ILE A 214 33.45 -15.92 -9.65
N MET A 215 33.69 -17.11 -10.19
CA MET A 215 34.79 -17.97 -9.73
C MET A 215 36.18 -17.38 -10.04
N VAL A 216 36.33 -16.65 -11.15
CA VAL A 216 37.57 -15.99 -11.55
C VAL A 216 37.78 -14.67 -10.81
N THR A 217 36.76 -13.84 -10.72
CA THR A 217 36.88 -12.47 -10.22
C THR A 217 36.60 -12.34 -8.71
N GLY A 218 35.91 -13.30 -8.11
CA GLY A 218 35.39 -13.23 -6.74
C GLY A 218 34.24 -12.24 -6.56
N ARG A 219 33.75 -11.57 -7.63
CA ARG A 219 32.69 -10.56 -7.55
C ARG A 219 31.33 -11.22 -7.61
N PRO A 220 30.45 -10.99 -6.60
CA PRO A 220 29.13 -11.58 -6.61
C PRO A 220 28.17 -10.87 -7.57
N ILE A 221 27.18 -11.60 -8.06
CA ILE A 221 25.98 -11.06 -8.69
C ILE A 221 24.92 -10.89 -7.60
N ARG A 222 24.20 -9.74 -7.59
CA ARG A 222 23.18 -9.45 -6.60
C ARG A 222 21.88 -9.03 -7.27
N ALA A 223 20.77 -9.68 -6.89
CA ALA A 223 19.42 -9.33 -7.27
C ALA A 223 19.22 -9.05 -8.78
N ARG A 224 19.92 -9.80 -9.65
CA ARG A 224 19.79 -9.65 -11.10
C ARG A 224 18.49 -10.33 -11.55
N LEU A 225 17.70 -9.62 -12.34
CA LEU A 225 16.50 -10.19 -12.96
C LEU A 225 16.90 -11.01 -14.19
N HIS A 226 16.44 -12.25 -14.24
CA HIS A 226 16.61 -13.16 -15.36
C HIS A 226 15.26 -13.54 -15.94
N HIS A 227 15.13 -13.50 -17.25
CA HIS A 227 14.07 -14.16 -17.99
C HIS A 227 14.53 -15.59 -18.25
N GLU A 228 13.90 -16.56 -17.61
CA GLU A 228 14.27 -17.97 -17.71
C GLU A 228 13.45 -18.64 -18.82
N THR A 229 14.13 -19.14 -19.82
CA THR A 229 13.57 -19.94 -20.90
C THR A 229 13.80 -21.44 -20.64
N TRP A 230 12.77 -22.23 -20.76
CA TRP A 230 12.74 -23.61 -20.33
C TRP A 230 12.59 -24.57 -21.51
N LEU A 231 13.10 -25.81 -21.38
CA LEU A 231 12.93 -26.84 -22.39
C LEU A 231 11.49 -27.40 -22.49
N HIS A 232 10.76 -27.41 -21.36
CA HIS A 232 9.50 -28.17 -21.25
C HIS A 232 8.37 -27.47 -20.50
N LYS A 233 8.49 -26.17 -20.23
CA LYS A 233 7.44 -25.38 -19.56
C LYS A 233 7.48 -23.91 -19.98
N ASP A 234 6.49 -23.14 -19.55
CA ASP A 234 6.39 -21.71 -19.82
C ASP A 234 7.55 -20.92 -19.19
N ASP A 235 7.95 -19.85 -19.87
CA ASP A 235 8.97 -18.93 -19.41
C ASP A 235 8.60 -18.29 -18.06
N SER A 236 9.62 -18.08 -17.25
CA SER A 236 9.50 -17.49 -15.93
C SER A 236 10.50 -16.37 -15.71
N TRP A 237 10.30 -15.61 -14.66
CA TRP A 237 11.20 -14.55 -14.23
C TRP A 237 11.75 -14.87 -12.87
N SER A 238 13.07 -14.80 -12.72
CA SER A 238 13.75 -15.03 -11.46
C SER A 238 14.67 -13.89 -11.10
N GLN A 239 14.62 -13.50 -9.84
CA GLN A 239 15.63 -12.61 -9.26
C GLN A 239 16.74 -13.46 -8.66
N ILE A 240 17.95 -13.38 -9.24
CA ILE A 240 19.06 -14.27 -8.92
C ILE A 240 20.19 -13.51 -8.24
N SER A 241 20.73 -14.10 -7.16
CA SER A 241 21.97 -13.68 -6.52
C SER A 241 22.93 -14.86 -6.47
N LYS A 242 24.16 -14.65 -6.92
CA LYS A 242 25.22 -15.68 -6.93
C LYS A 242 26.46 -15.15 -6.24
N PHE A 243 27.03 -15.95 -5.33
CA PHE A 243 28.21 -15.61 -4.54
C PHE A 243 29.28 -16.69 -4.69
N PRO A 244 30.59 -16.35 -4.58
CA PRO A 244 31.63 -17.36 -4.51
C PRO A 244 31.52 -18.14 -3.20
N TRP A 245 31.68 -19.46 -3.27
CA TRP A 245 31.67 -20.34 -2.11
C TRP A 245 33.10 -20.80 -1.78
N TYR A 246 33.56 -20.45 -0.58
CA TYR A 246 34.90 -20.80 -0.09
C TYR A 246 34.85 -21.88 0.97
N GLY A 247 35.87 -22.73 1.01
CA GLY A 247 36.11 -23.68 2.06
C GLY A 247 36.77 -23.04 3.31
N ARG A 248 37.01 -23.86 4.34
CA ARG A 248 37.60 -23.38 5.60
C ARG A 248 39.01 -22.83 5.43
N ASN A 249 39.76 -23.30 4.44
CA ASN A 249 41.14 -22.88 4.16
C ASN A 249 41.18 -21.69 3.17
N GLY A 250 40.03 -21.09 2.83
CA GLY A 250 39.96 -20.02 1.84
C GLY A 250 40.00 -20.47 0.37
N GLU A 251 40.02 -21.79 0.11
CA GLU A 251 39.97 -22.33 -1.26
C GLU A 251 38.58 -22.12 -1.85
N LEU A 252 38.53 -21.70 -3.12
CA LEU A 252 37.28 -21.60 -3.86
C LEU A 252 36.74 -23.00 -4.17
N LYS A 253 35.54 -23.32 -3.68
CA LYS A 253 34.85 -24.60 -3.93
C LYS A 253 33.84 -24.53 -5.08
N GLY A 254 33.35 -23.33 -5.38
CA GLY A 254 32.34 -23.11 -6.39
C GLY A 254 31.54 -21.85 -6.12
N ILE A 255 30.23 -21.92 -6.34
CA ILE A 255 29.30 -20.82 -6.08
C ILE A 255 28.13 -21.27 -5.20
N VAL A 256 27.52 -20.31 -4.49
CA VAL A 256 26.18 -20.43 -3.91
C VAL A 256 25.24 -19.48 -4.63
N GLY A 257 24.08 -19.98 -5.04
CA GLY A 257 23.04 -19.22 -5.69
C GLY A 257 21.75 -19.18 -4.88
N ILE A 258 21.08 -18.05 -4.94
CA ILE A 258 19.73 -17.83 -4.41
C ILE A 258 18.90 -17.30 -5.58
N SER A 259 17.74 -17.92 -5.83
CA SER A 259 16.84 -17.56 -6.92
C SER A 259 15.41 -17.52 -6.43
N SER A 260 14.79 -16.34 -6.49
CA SER A 260 13.39 -16.10 -6.14
C SER A 260 12.55 -16.04 -7.41
N ASP A 261 11.46 -16.79 -7.48
CA ASP A 261 10.49 -16.67 -8.59
C ASP A 261 9.69 -15.38 -8.47
N VAL A 262 9.89 -14.46 -9.39
CA VAL A 262 9.21 -13.17 -9.46
C VAL A 262 8.29 -13.06 -10.68
N THR A 263 7.94 -14.17 -11.31
CA THR A 263 7.12 -14.23 -12.53
C THR A 263 5.79 -13.51 -12.37
N LYS A 264 5.09 -13.76 -11.26
CA LYS A 264 3.80 -13.11 -10.96
C LYS A 264 3.97 -11.60 -10.80
N LEU A 265 5.03 -11.16 -10.11
CA LEU A 265 5.32 -9.75 -9.88
C LEU A 265 5.57 -9.03 -11.22
N VAL A 266 6.49 -9.55 -12.04
CA VAL A 266 6.84 -8.97 -13.35
C VAL A 266 5.63 -8.92 -14.28
N LYS A 267 4.87 -10.02 -14.40
CA LYS A 267 3.64 -10.05 -15.23
C LYS A 267 2.59 -9.05 -14.74
N THR A 268 2.46 -8.86 -13.44
CA THR A 268 1.52 -7.88 -12.87
C THR A 268 1.97 -6.45 -13.17
N GLU A 269 3.26 -6.15 -13.06
CA GLU A 269 3.84 -4.83 -13.36
C GLU A 269 3.69 -4.47 -14.84
N ILE A 270 3.97 -5.41 -15.76
CA ILE A 270 3.75 -5.22 -17.20
C ILE A 270 2.28 -4.91 -17.49
N LYS A 271 1.34 -5.69 -16.91
CA LYS A 271 -0.09 -5.48 -17.10
C LYS A 271 -0.55 -4.14 -16.52
N ALA A 272 -0.04 -3.74 -15.35
CA ALA A 272 -0.36 -2.45 -14.73
C ALA A 272 0.11 -1.28 -15.60
N THR A 273 1.33 -1.36 -16.13
CA THR A 273 1.91 -0.33 -17.01
C THR A 273 1.10 -0.20 -18.31
N GLU A 274 0.73 -1.30 -18.95
CA GLU A 274 -0.09 -1.27 -20.16
C GLU A 274 -1.50 -0.72 -19.90
N THR A 275 -2.12 -1.10 -18.77
CA THR A 275 -3.41 -0.57 -18.35
C THR A 275 -3.33 0.93 -18.11
N ALA A 276 -2.28 1.41 -17.43
CA ALA A 276 -2.08 2.84 -17.19
C ALA A 276 -1.93 3.61 -18.52
N ARG A 277 -1.18 3.08 -19.49
CA ARG A 277 -1.02 3.68 -20.82
C ARG A 277 -2.35 3.81 -21.56
N ILE A 278 -3.15 2.74 -21.56
CA ILE A 278 -4.48 2.74 -22.20
C ILE A 278 -5.42 3.76 -21.54
N LEU A 279 -5.39 3.85 -20.20
CA LEU A 279 -6.20 4.82 -19.46
C LEU A 279 -5.78 6.26 -19.77
N GLU A 280 -4.48 6.53 -19.86
CA GLU A 280 -3.97 7.86 -20.21
C GLU A 280 -4.39 8.30 -21.62
N GLU A 281 -4.28 7.39 -22.61
CA GLU A 281 -4.77 7.66 -23.97
C GLU A 281 -6.27 7.93 -24.01
N ARG A 282 -7.06 7.18 -23.25
CA ARG A 282 -8.50 7.33 -23.17
C ARG A 282 -8.90 8.65 -22.48
N ASN A 283 -8.20 9.01 -21.40
CA ASN A 283 -8.43 10.30 -20.72
C ASN A 283 -8.14 11.48 -21.65
N ARG A 284 -7.04 11.46 -22.38
CA ARG A 284 -6.72 12.52 -23.38
C ARG A 284 -7.78 12.64 -24.48
N THR A 285 -8.39 11.53 -24.86
CA THR A 285 -9.46 11.56 -25.86
C THR A 285 -10.73 12.18 -25.26
N LEU A 286 -11.10 11.79 -24.04
CA LEU A 286 -12.26 12.36 -23.33
C LEU A 286 -12.08 13.86 -23.06
N GLU A 287 -10.90 14.30 -22.66
CA GLU A 287 -10.60 15.74 -22.46
C GLU A 287 -10.85 16.53 -23.74
N LYS A 288 -10.40 16.04 -24.90
CA LYS A 288 -10.67 16.70 -26.19
C LYS A 288 -12.15 16.75 -26.55
N GLU A 289 -12.91 15.71 -26.24
CA GLU A 289 -14.34 15.68 -26.46
C GLU A 289 -15.08 16.68 -25.57
N ILE A 290 -14.64 16.82 -24.31
CA ILE A 290 -15.18 17.81 -23.37
C ILE A 290 -14.82 19.23 -23.81
N ASP A 291 -13.61 19.49 -24.27
CA ASP A 291 -13.18 20.79 -24.76
C ASP A 291 -14.00 21.20 -25.98
N LEU A 292 -14.26 20.27 -26.91
CA LEU A 292 -15.15 20.54 -28.07
C LEU A 292 -16.57 20.84 -27.62
N ALA A 293 -17.12 20.09 -26.67
CA ALA A 293 -18.45 20.35 -26.11
C ALA A 293 -18.52 21.74 -25.46
N ARG A 294 -17.46 22.14 -24.74
CA ARG A 294 -17.31 23.48 -24.18
C ARG A 294 -17.34 24.57 -25.27
N GLU A 295 -16.53 24.42 -26.31
CA GLU A 295 -16.53 25.37 -27.44
C GLU A 295 -17.93 25.55 -28.05
N ILE A 296 -18.65 24.46 -28.25
CA ILE A 296 -20.02 24.50 -28.79
C ILE A 296 -20.96 25.22 -27.81
N GLN A 297 -20.85 24.92 -26.48
CA GLN A 297 -21.68 25.57 -25.47
C GLN A 297 -21.43 27.08 -25.41
N PHE A 298 -20.16 27.50 -25.40
CA PHE A 298 -19.80 28.92 -25.41
C PHE A 298 -20.28 29.63 -26.68
N ALA A 299 -20.25 28.97 -27.84
CA ALA A 299 -20.79 29.53 -29.09
C ALA A 299 -22.30 29.73 -29.06
N LEU A 300 -22.99 29.04 -28.15
CA LEU A 300 -24.44 29.23 -27.94
C LEU A 300 -24.75 30.38 -26.98
N LEU A 301 -23.81 30.81 -26.11
CA LEU A 301 -24.01 31.97 -25.24
C LEU A 301 -23.95 33.27 -26.05
N PRO A 302 -24.68 34.32 -25.64
CA PRO A 302 -24.55 35.61 -26.30
C PRO A 302 -23.18 36.20 -26.04
N TYR A 303 -22.37 36.40 -27.09
CA TYR A 303 -21.03 37.00 -26.99
C TYR A 303 -21.12 38.47 -26.53
N GLU A 304 -22.06 39.20 -27.07
CA GLU A 304 -22.41 40.57 -26.68
C GLU A 304 -23.94 40.69 -26.62
N ILE A 305 -24.43 41.31 -25.56
CA ILE A 305 -25.84 41.67 -25.44
C ILE A 305 -25.92 43.14 -25.79
N PRO A 306 -26.50 43.47 -26.97
CA PRO A 306 -26.59 44.87 -27.37
C PRO A 306 -27.51 45.62 -26.44
N SER A 307 -27.12 46.81 -26.03
CA SER A 307 -28.00 47.75 -25.33
C SER A 307 -29.21 48.07 -26.21
N ARG A 308 -30.37 48.29 -25.58
CA ARG A 308 -31.61 48.58 -26.30
C ARG A 308 -32.20 49.91 -25.85
N SER A 309 -32.71 50.65 -26.81
CA SER A 309 -33.36 51.93 -26.55
C SER A 309 -34.70 51.99 -27.28
N HIS A 310 -35.67 52.64 -26.65
CA HIS A 310 -36.94 52.98 -27.26
C HIS A 310 -37.27 54.45 -26.98
N THR A 311 -37.66 55.17 -27.97
CA THR A 311 -38.02 56.60 -27.85
C THR A 311 -39.47 56.79 -28.15
N GLU A 312 -40.22 57.32 -27.18
CA GLU A 312 -41.60 57.62 -27.30
C GLU A 312 -41.95 58.92 -26.55
N HIS A 313 -42.84 59.76 -27.16
CA HIS A 313 -43.28 61.03 -26.60
C HIS A 313 -42.15 61.94 -26.09
N GLY A 314 -41.01 61.93 -26.76
CA GLY A 314 -39.82 62.74 -26.34
C GLY A 314 -39.00 62.19 -25.17
N LEU A 315 -39.30 60.97 -24.72
CA LEU A 315 -38.56 60.26 -23.71
C LEU A 315 -37.86 59.02 -24.31
N THR A 316 -36.55 58.93 -24.16
CA THR A 316 -35.76 57.75 -24.53
C THR A 316 -35.48 56.92 -23.29
N ARG A 317 -36.00 55.68 -23.28
CA ARG A 317 -35.65 54.68 -22.27
C ARG A 317 -34.66 53.71 -22.82
N HIS A 318 -33.68 53.35 -21.96
CA HIS A 318 -32.52 52.58 -22.37
C HIS A 318 -32.27 51.47 -21.36
N ALA A 319 -32.00 50.26 -21.88
CA ALA A 319 -31.52 49.12 -21.09
C ALA A 319 -30.10 48.74 -21.55
N ASP A 320 -29.16 48.65 -20.60
CA ASP A 320 -27.82 48.21 -20.84
C ASP A 320 -27.50 46.97 -20.02
N PHE A 321 -26.65 46.07 -20.55
CA PHE A 321 -26.40 44.75 -20.02
C PHE A 321 -24.92 44.51 -19.79
N HIS A 322 -24.62 43.74 -18.75
CA HIS A 322 -23.29 43.18 -18.55
C HIS A 322 -23.39 41.82 -17.87
N HIS A 323 -22.56 40.87 -18.29
CA HIS A 323 -22.60 39.53 -17.74
C HIS A 323 -21.23 39.06 -17.31
N ILE A 324 -21.20 38.10 -16.38
CA ILE A 324 -20.05 37.27 -16.03
C ILE A 324 -20.53 35.83 -16.04
N PHE A 325 -19.77 34.96 -16.70
CA PHE A 325 -20.01 33.54 -16.75
C PHE A 325 -18.69 32.81 -16.51
N THR A 326 -18.61 32.03 -15.42
CA THR A 326 -17.40 31.31 -14.98
C THR A 326 -17.79 29.90 -14.64
N PRO A 327 -17.59 28.94 -15.54
CA PRO A 327 -17.84 27.52 -15.25
C PRO A 327 -16.82 27.00 -14.25
N SER A 328 -17.28 26.13 -13.34
CA SER A 328 -16.44 25.42 -12.35
C SER A 328 -15.66 24.28 -12.98
N GLU A 329 -16.24 23.58 -13.93
CA GLU A 329 -15.67 22.47 -14.68
C GLU A 329 -15.68 22.73 -16.19
N GLY A 330 -15.35 21.72 -16.99
CA GLY A 330 -15.22 21.83 -18.45
C GLY A 330 -16.44 22.40 -19.17
N VAL A 331 -17.66 22.02 -18.80
CA VAL A 331 -18.95 22.49 -19.34
C VAL A 331 -19.90 22.76 -18.17
N ALA A 332 -20.78 23.77 -18.32
CA ALA A 332 -21.61 24.28 -17.24
C ALA A 332 -23.07 23.87 -17.37
N GLY A 333 -23.77 23.74 -16.23
CA GLY A 333 -25.21 23.68 -16.13
C GLY A 333 -25.87 25.03 -16.23
N ASP A 334 -25.17 26.06 -15.79
CA ASP A 334 -25.61 27.45 -15.81
C ASP A 334 -25.72 28.03 -17.22
N TRP A 335 -26.66 28.93 -17.37
CA TRP A 335 -26.91 29.53 -18.66
C TRP A 335 -27.68 30.84 -18.50
N PHE A 336 -27.44 31.81 -19.42
CA PHE A 336 -28.15 33.09 -19.50
C PHE A 336 -28.38 33.50 -20.94
N ASP A 337 -29.39 34.35 -21.13
CA ASP A 337 -29.59 35.06 -22.38
C ASP A 337 -30.33 36.40 -22.15
N ALA A 338 -30.12 37.34 -23.07
CA ALA A 338 -30.95 38.53 -23.16
C ALA A 338 -31.17 38.87 -24.63
N PHE A 339 -32.43 39.10 -25.00
CA PHE A 339 -32.84 39.21 -26.37
C PHE A 339 -33.97 40.23 -26.56
N PRO A 340 -34.10 40.82 -27.74
CA PRO A 340 -35.19 41.75 -28.06
C PRO A 340 -36.54 41.04 -28.08
N VAL A 341 -37.59 41.69 -27.57
CA VAL A 341 -38.98 41.22 -27.60
C VAL A 341 -39.82 42.31 -28.20
N GLY A 342 -40.44 42.04 -29.34
CA GLY A 342 -41.17 43.04 -30.07
C GLY A 342 -40.36 44.29 -30.45
N ASN A 343 -41.00 45.44 -30.51
CA ASN A 343 -40.37 46.69 -30.92
C ASN A 343 -39.72 47.45 -29.77
N SER A 344 -40.27 47.37 -28.57
CA SER A 344 -39.85 48.15 -27.40
C SER A 344 -39.35 47.29 -26.23
N GLY A 345 -39.55 45.98 -26.26
CA GLY A 345 -39.27 45.11 -25.14
C GLY A 345 -37.89 44.42 -25.16
N VAL A 346 -37.46 43.95 -23.99
CA VAL A 346 -36.29 43.11 -23.78
C VAL A 346 -36.63 41.97 -22.82
N GLY A 347 -36.30 40.75 -23.23
CA GLY A 347 -36.35 39.57 -22.36
C GLY A 347 -34.95 39.26 -21.81
N ALA A 348 -34.84 38.89 -20.52
CA ALA A 348 -33.62 38.44 -19.90
C ALA A 348 -33.88 37.21 -19.02
N ILE A 349 -33.07 36.20 -19.15
CA ILE A 349 -33.16 34.93 -18.39
C ILE A 349 -31.82 34.51 -17.80
N VAL A 350 -31.87 33.97 -16.60
CA VAL A 350 -30.79 33.18 -16.01
C VAL A 350 -31.38 31.86 -15.58
N CYS A 351 -30.65 30.79 -15.87
CA CYS A 351 -31.11 29.43 -15.63
C CYS A 351 -29.91 28.61 -15.08
N ASP A 352 -30.22 27.72 -14.17
CA ASP A 352 -29.27 26.73 -13.64
C ASP A 352 -29.88 25.34 -13.72
N VAL A 353 -29.18 24.39 -14.32
CA VAL A 353 -29.58 23.00 -14.50
C VAL A 353 -28.96 22.13 -13.43
N MET A 354 -29.76 21.40 -12.69
CA MET A 354 -29.35 20.48 -11.65
C MET A 354 -28.10 19.68 -12.02
N GLY A 355 -27.03 19.82 -11.18
CA GLY A 355 -25.76 19.10 -11.34
C GLY A 355 -24.82 19.78 -12.35
N HIS A 356 -23.68 19.15 -12.57
CA HIS A 356 -22.62 19.71 -13.42
C HIS A 356 -22.20 18.74 -14.54
N GLY A 357 -21.39 19.22 -15.48
CA GLY A 357 -20.82 18.43 -16.55
C GLY A 357 -21.77 18.26 -17.76
N ILE A 358 -21.43 17.29 -18.61
CA ILE A 358 -22.03 17.11 -19.95
C ILE A 358 -23.56 16.98 -19.92
N ARG A 359 -24.14 16.33 -18.93
CA ARG A 359 -25.58 16.14 -18.83
C ARG A 359 -26.32 17.46 -18.61
N ALA A 360 -25.84 18.27 -17.69
CA ALA A 360 -26.40 19.60 -17.42
C ALA A 360 -26.23 20.52 -18.62
N ALA A 361 -25.08 20.53 -19.26
CA ALA A 361 -24.79 21.30 -20.46
C ALA A 361 -25.71 20.96 -21.66
N LEU A 362 -26.04 19.68 -21.84
CA LEU A 362 -26.97 19.24 -22.88
C LEU A 362 -28.39 19.75 -22.62
N ILE A 363 -28.84 19.73 -21.36
CA ILE A 363 -30.17 20.27 -21.00
C ILE A 363 -30.18 21.79 -21.14
N ALA A 364 -29.13 22.51 -20.74
CA ALA A 364 -28.98 23.94 -20.93
C ALA A 364 -29.09 24.31 -22.43
N SER A 365 -28.38 23.59 -23.30
CA SER A 365 -28.45 23.77 -24.76
C SER A 365 -29.83 23.50 -25.32
N MET A 366 -30.51 22.47 -24.78
CA MET A 366 -31.87 22.14 -25.18
C MET A 366 -32.88 23.21 -24.73
N LEU A 367 -32.77 23.72 -23.49
CA LEU A 367 -33.60 24.82 -22.99
C LEU A 367 -33.49 26.05 -23.89
N ARG A 368 -32.30 26.39 -24.33
CA ARG A 368 -32.11 27.50 -25.29
C ARG A 368 -32.86 27.28 -26.59
N GLY A 369 -32.77 26.09 -27.19
CA GLY A 369 -33.51 25.78 -28.41
C GLY A 369 -35.05 25.85 -28.23
N LEU A 370 -35.56 25.45 -27.06
CA LEU A 370 -36.98 25.57 -26.72
C LEU A 370 -37.42 27.04 -26.58
N MET A 371 -36.56 27.88 -26.01
CA MET A 371 -36.87 29.32 -25.86
C MET A 371 -37.06 30.04 -27.17
N GLU A 372 -36.25 29.75 -28.21
CA GLU A 372 -36.44 30.33 -29.53
C GLU A 372 -37.82 30.05 -30.10
N GLN A 373 -38.34 28.83 -29.87
CA GLN A 373 -39.69 28.45 -30.31
C GLN A 373 -40.80 29.19 -29.54
N LEU A 374 -40.51 29.58 -28.29
CA LEU A 374 -41.44 30.25 -27.38
C LEU A 374 -41.34 31.80 -27.44
N SER A 375 -40.54 32.35 -28.33
CA SER A 375 -40.32 33.80 -28.46
C SER A 375 -41.60 34.63 -28.59
N HIS A 376 -42.68 34.05 -29.10
CA HIS A 376 -44.00 34.67 -29.22
C HIS A 376 -44.72 34.87 -27.86
N LEU A 377 -44.24 34.25 -26.76
CA LEU A 377 -44.74 34.41 -25.39
C LEU A 377 -43.78 35.25 -24.53
N ALA A 378 -42.71 35.78 -25.10
CA ALA A 378 -41.63 36.40 -24.38
C ALA A 378 -41.99 37.70 -23.65
N ASP A 379 -43.11 38.34 -24.01
CA ASP A 379 -43.67 39.51 -23.30
C ASP A 379 -44.44 39.14 -22.01
N ASN A 380 -44.66 37.82 -21.78
CA ASN A 380 -45.38 37.32 -20.62
C ASN A 380 -44.54 36.25 -19.88
N PRO A 381 -43.69 36.61 -18.90
CA PRO A 381 -42.81 35.71 -18.20
C PRO A 381 -43.46 34.46 -17.62
N ALA A 382 -44.67 34.58 -17.06
CA ALA A 382 -45.38 33.43 -16.48
C ALA A 382 -45.81 32.43 -17.59
N ALA A 383 -46.37 32.91 -18.68
CA ALA A 383 -46.77 32.07 -19.82
C ALA A 383 -45.56 31.42 -20.49
N PHE A 384 -44.48 32.17 -20.63
CA PHE A 384 -43.19 31.69 -21.17
C PHE A 384 -42.62 30.54 -20.35
N LEU A 385 -42.43 30.72 -19.02
CA LEU A 385 -41.91 29.68 -18.11
C LEU A 385 -42.87 28.47 -18.05
N THR A 386 -44.21 28.68 -18.06
CA THR A 386 -45.18 27.58 -18.06
C THR A 386 -45.04 26.72 -19.30
N SER A 387 -44.93 27.34 -20.49
CA SER A 387 -44.76 26.63 -21.76
C SER A 387 -43.38 25.93 -21.84
N LEU A 388 -42.33 26.61 -21.36
CA LEU A 388 -40.98 26.05 -21.30
C LEU A 388 -40.94 24.81 -20.38
N ASN A 389 -41.53 24.89 -19.18
CA ASN A 389 -41.66 23.77 -18.25
C ASN A 389 -42.34 22.56 -18.89
N HIS A 390 -43.50 22.80 -19.53
CA HIS A 390 -44.26 21.72 -20.16
C HIS A 390 -43.48 21.00 -21.25
N GLN A 391 -42.72 21.73 -22.09
CA GLN A 391 -41.89 21.13 -23.13
C GLN A 391 -40.69 20.37 -22.52
N LEU A 392 -39.98 20.98 -21.54
CA LEU A 392 -38.87 20.37 -20.87
C LEU A 392 -39.30 19.07 -20.16
N ALA A 393 -40.35 19.11 -19.33
CA ALA A 393 -40.85 17.97 -18.59
C ALA A 393 -41.17 16.78 -19.50
N LYS A 394 -41.82 17.01 -20.65
CA LYS A 394 -42.08 15.96 -21.64
C LYS A 394 -40.82 15.32 -22.21
N ILE A 395 -39.77 16.11 -22.44
CA ILE A 395 -38.50 15.60 -22.98
C ILE A 395 -37.78 14.79 -21.89
N LEU A 396 -37.68 15.32 -20.68
CA LEU A 396 -37.04 14.65 -19.55
C LEU A 396 -37.73 13.32 -19.21
N GLN A 397 -39.08 13.30 -19.25
CA GLN A 397 -39.84 12.08 -19.03
C GLN A 397 -39.57 11.02 -20.11
N ARG A 398 -39.47 11.40 -21.39
CA ARG A 398 -39.09 10.49 -22.47
C ARG A 398 -37.66 9.97 -22.34
N ALA A 399 -36.75 10.80 -21.84
CA ALA A 399 -35.36 10.44 -21.59
C ALA A 399 -35.20 9.61 -20.31
N ASN A 400 -36.28 9.38 -19.54
CA ASN A 400 -36.28 8.69 -18.25
C ASN A 400 -35.22 9.26 -17.28
N THR A 401 -35.16 10.58 -17.21
CA THR A 401 -34.22 11.30 -16.31
C THR A 401 -34.99 12.17 -15.33
N THR A 402 -34.48 12.33 -14.11
CA THR A 402 -35.05 13.14 -13.03
C THR A 402 -34.40 14.52 -12.90
N MET A 403 -33.75 14.99 -13.96
CA MET A 403 -33.12 16.32 -13.96
C MET A 403 -34.18 17.42 -14.00
N PHE A 404 -33.83 18.58 -13.45
CA PHE A 404 -34.67 19.78 -13.44
C PHE A 404 -33.77 21.01 -13.58
N ALA A 405 -34.38 22.16 -13.84
CA ALA A 405 -33.64 23.42 -13.91
C ALA A 405 -34.35 24.51 -13.11
N SER A 406 -33.59 25.37 -12.46
CA SER A 406 -34.12 26.62 -11.92
C SER A 406 -34.00 27.73 -12.96
N ALA A 407 -34.94 28.67 -13.01
CA ALA A 407 -34.90 29.78 -13.93
C ALA A 407 -35.59 31.02 -13.39
N VAL A 408 -35.06 32.19 -13.72
CA VAL A 408 -35.73 33.48 -13.54
C VAL A 408 -35.76 34.22 -14.88
N TYR A 409 -36.95 34.67 -15.28
CA TYR A 409 -37.18 35.38 -16.53
C TYR A 409 -37.78 36.77 -16.25
N ILE A 410 -37.18 37.79 -16.86
CA ILE A 410 -37.59 39.20 -16.79
C ILE A 410 -37.95 39.68 -18.20
N TYR A 411 -39.07 40.35 -18.33
CA TYR A 411 -39.45 41.15 -19.48
C TYR A 411 -39.48 42.63 -19.09
N LEU A 412 -38.73 43.46 -19.76
CA LEU A 412 -38.70 44.90 -19.56
C LEU A 412 -39.31 45.58 -20.83
N ASP A 413 -40.40 46.27 -20.63
CA ASP A 413 -41.02 47.09 -21.63
C ASP A 413 -40.45 48.54 -21.58
N LEU A 414 -39.69 48.91 -22.59
CA LEU A 414 -39.10 50.24 -22.71
C LEU A 414 -40.11 51.31 -23.19
N GLU A 415 -41.30 50.92 -23.63
CA GLU A 415 -42.36 51.87 -23.94
C GLU A 415 -43.00 52.44 -22.67
N THR A 416 -43.22 51.56 -21.68
CA THR A 416 -43.91 51.95 -20.44
C THR A 416 -42.97 52.10 -19.23
N GLY A 417 -41.74 51.55 -19.28
CA GLY A 417 -40.81 51.45 -18.15
C GLY A 417 -41.27 50.40 -17.11
N VAL A 418 -42.19 49.52 -17.48
CA VAL A 418 -42.68 48.44 -16.62
C VAL A 418 -41.86 47.19 -16.86
N MET A 419 -41.36 46.59 -15.77
CA MET A 419 -40.72 45.30 -15.76
C MET A 419 -41.71 44.25 -15.21
N THR A 420 -41.83 43.13 -15.92
CA THR A 420 -42.56 41.95 -15.47
C THR A 420 -41.60 40.81 -15.28
N ALA A 421 -41.68 40.08 -14.16
CA ALA A 421 -40.76 38.99 -13.85
C ALA A 421 -41.50 37.76 -13.30
N SER A 422 -40.94 36.58 -13.55
CA SER A 422 -41.42 35.32 -13.03
C SER A 422 -40.23 34.42 -12.71
N THR A 423 -40.38 33.50 -11.73
CA THR A 423 -39.32 32.57 -11.33
C THR A 423 -39.81 31.13 -11.22
N ALA A 424 -38.94 30.19 -11.59
CA ALA A 424 -39.14 28.76 -11.49
C ALA A 424 -38.06 28.18 -10.55
N GLY A 425 -38.24 28.38 -9.23
CA GLY A 425 -37.33 27.85 -8.22
C GLY A 425 -35.91 28.49 -8.16
N HIS A 426 -35.72 29.61 -8.84
CA HIS A 426 -34.42 30.28 -8.97
C HIS A 426 -34.22 31.37 -7.90
N PRO A 427 -32.97 31.67 -7.52
CA PRO A 427 -32.67 32.81 -6.66
C PRO A 427 -33.32 34.09 -7.15
N HIS A 428 -33.92 34.86 -6.23
CA HIS A 428 -34.57 36.10 -6.60
C HIS A 428 -33.54 37.16 -6.96
N PRO A 429 -33.68 37.92 -8.06
CA PRO A 429 -32.79 39.00 -8.43
C PRO A 429 -32.66 40.07 -7.34
N ILE A 430 -31.52 40.74 -7.32
CA ILE A 430 -31.30 41.94 -6.49
C ILE A 430 -31.54 43.16 -7.33
N ILE A 431 -32.37 44.09 -6.84
CA ILE A 431 -32.52 45.42 -7.42
C ILE A 431 -31.83 46.47 -6.57
N LEU A 432 -30.96 47.28 -7.19
CA LEU A 432 -30.36 48.47 -6.62
C LEU A 432 -31.12 49.69 -7.18
N GLY A 433 -31.83 50.36 -6.33
CA GLY A 433 -32.59 51.56 -6.70
C GLY A 433 -31.69 52.77 -6.94
N PRO A 434 -32.19 53.85 -7.56
CA PRO A 434 -31.48 55.14 -7.69
C PRO A 434 -31.21 55.82 -6.31
N ASP A 435 -31.95 55.38 -5.28
CA ASP A 435 -31.73 55.77 -3.88
C ASP A 435 -30.48 55.12 -3.27
N GLY A 436 -29.78 54.27 -4.01
CA GLY A 436 -28.61 53.53 -3.56
C GLY A 436 -28.91 52.37 -2.65
N VAL A 437 -30.18 51.95 -2.51
CA VAL A 437 -30.58 50.85 -1.66
C VAL A 437 -30.80 49.58 -2.47
N ALA A 438 -30.04 48.55 -2.14
CA ALA A 438 -30.20 47.21 -2.70
C ALA A 438 -31.27 46.42 -1.93
N ARG A 439 -32.12 45.71 -2.67
CA ARG A 439 -33.19 44.89 -2.11
C ARG A 439 -33.39 43.63 -2.95
N LYS A 440 -33.79 42.53 -2.30
CA LYS A 440 -34.22 41.32 -2.98
C LYS A 440 -35.59 41.59 -3.65
N MET A 441 -35.73 41.22 -4.90
CA MET A 441 -37.03 41.37 -5.61
C MET A 441 -38.06 40.38 -5.07
N PRO A 442 -39.24 40.83 -4.67
CA PRO A 442 -40.30 39.94 -4.16
C PRO A 442 -41.03 39.27 -5.31
N LEU A 443 -40.54 38.11 -5.79
CA LEU A 443 -41.18 37.32 -6.81
C LEU A 443 -42.09 36.24 -6.20
N PRO A 444 -43.21 35.87 -6.82
CA PRO A 444 -44.00 34.70 -6.44
C PRO A 444 -43.16 33.44 -6.52
N ARG A 445 -43.30 32.54 -5.54
CA ARG A 445 -42.58 31.26 -5.56
C ARG A 445 -43.07 30.41 -6.75
N GLY A 446 -42.14 29.83 -7.50
CA GLY A 446 -42.37 28.85 -8.55
C GLY A 446 -41.62 27.55 -8.27
N ILE A 447 -42.12 26.44 -8.78
CA ILE A 447 -41.41 25.15 -8.74
C ILE A 447 -40.37 25.11 -9.87
N THR A 448 -39.29 24.37 -9.72
CA THR A 448 -38.27 24.23 -10.76
C THR A 448 -38.83 23.63 -12.05
N LEU A 449 -38.27 24.02 -13.19
CA LEU A 449 -38.64 23.54 -14.51
C LEU A 449 -38.35 22.04 -14.67
N GLY A 450 -39.26 21.30 -15.28
CA GLY A 450 -39.09 19.88 -15.56
C GLY A 450 -39.44 18.94 -14.40
N LEU A 451 -39.73 19.46 -13.19
CA LEU A 451 -40.07 18.64 -12.04
C LEU A 451 -41.54 18.16 -12.08
N LEU A 452 -42.49 19.06 -12.44
CA LEU A 452 -43.90 18.76 -12.62
C LEU A 452 -44.37 19.29 -13.97
N ASP A 453 -44.98 18.45 -14.79
CA ASP A 453 -45.45 18.82 -16.15
C ASP A 453 -46.53 19.91 -16.18
N ASP A 454 -47.39 19.93 -15.17
CA ASP A 454 -48.52 20.84 -15.00
C ASP A 454 -48.22 22.07 -14.15
N ALA A 455 -46.95 22.31 -13.82
CA ALA A 455 -46.57 23.50 -13.03
C ALA A 455 -46.88 24.79 -13.79
N THR A 456 -47.47 25.75 -13.08
CA THR A 456 -47.81 27.10 -13.58
C THR A 456 -47.03 28.14 -12.78
N TYR A 457 -46.72 29.26 -13.46
CA TYR A 457 -45.93 30.35 -12.85
C TYR A 457 -46.78 31.63 -12.81
N HIS A 458 -46.31 32.61 -12.02
CA HIS A 458 -47.03 33.85 -11.79
C HIS A 458 -46.14 35.06 -12.04
N ASN A 459 -46.70 36.12 -12.64
CA ASN A 459 -46.00 37.38 -12.87
C ASN A 459 -46.01 38.27 -11.64
N ALA A 460 -44.89 38.96 -11.43
CA ALA A 460 -44.82 40.17 -10.61
C ALA A 460 -44.43 41.37 -11.47
N GLN A 461 -45.03 42.51 -11.23
CA GLN A 461 -44.77 43.75 -12.00
C GLN A 461 -44.11 44.80 -11.14
N PHE A 462 -43.15 45.52 -11.70
CA PHE A 462 -42.38 46.59 -11.08
C PHE A 462 -42.26 47.78 -12.02
N SER A 463 -42.58 48.98 -11.54
CA SER A 463 -42.23 50.21 -12.27
C SER A 463 -40.78 50.57 -11.94
N LEU A 464 -39.91 50.56 -12.95
CA LEU A 464 -38.53 50.90 -12.78
C LEU A 464 -38.34 52.42 -12.73
N LEU A 465 -37.44 52.86 -11.85
CA LEU A 465 -37.02 54.25 -11.79
C LEU A 465 -35.71 54.39 -12.57
N ALA A 466 -35.51 55.55 -13.25
CA ALA A 466 -34.29 55.85 -13.95
C ALA A 466 -33.07 55.71 -13.00
N GLY A 467 -32.05 54.99 -13.41
CA GLY A 467 -30.87 54.67 -12.63
C GLY A 467 -30.92 53.36 -11.84
N ALA A 468 -32.06 52.63 -11.88
CA ALA A 468 -32.16 51.32 -11.27
C ALA A 468 -31.26 50.30 -11.98
N ARG A 469 -30.68 49.38 -11.18
CA ARG A 469 -29.89 48.22 -11.66
C ARG A 469 -30.43 46.92 -11.08
N ILE A 470 -30.39 45.86 -11.86
CA ILE A 470 -30.89 44.54 -11.49
C ILE A 470 -29.75 43.55 -11.66
N LEU A 471 -29.52 42.67 -10.68
CA LEU A 471 -28.63 41.54 -10.76
C LEU A 471 -29.41 40.25 -10.70
N MET A 472 -29.39 39.50 -11.79
CA MET A 472 -29.80 38.10 -11.87
C MET A 472 -28.56 37.23 -11.70
N TYR A 473 -28.64 36.12 -10.95
CA TYR A 473 -27.48 35.31 -10.61
C TYR A 473 -27.89 33.89 -10.25
N THR A 474 -26.99 32.92 -10.45
CA THR A 474 -27.13 31.52 -10.04
C THR A 474 -26.67 31.32 -8.60
N ASP A 475 -27.07 30.23 -7.97
CA ASP A 475 -26.78 29.91 -6.56
C ASP A 475 -25.29 29.77 -6.26
N GLY A 476 -24.43 29.39 -7.23
CA GLY A 476 -22.98 29.38 -7.07
C GLY A 476 -22.39 30.69 -6.56
N LEU A 477 -23.12 31.85 -6.73
CA LEU A 477 -22.74 33.12 -6.13
C LEU A 477 -23.02 33.18 -4.63
N THR A 478 -24.15 32.64 -4.19
CA THR A 478 -24.64 32.73 -2.80
C THR A 478 -24.30 31.53 -1.94
N GLU A 479 -24.05 30.37 -2.55
CA GLU A 479 -23.61 29.14 -1.88
C GLU A 479 -22.09 29.03 -1.74
N ALA A 480 -21.34 29.99 -2.33
CA ALA A 480 -19.90 30.07 -2.15
C ALA A 480 -19.53 30.12 -0.68
N ALA A 481 -18.76 29.13 -0.22
CA ALA A 481 -18.42 28.97 1.19
C ALA A 481 -17.03 29.53 1.54
N ASN A 482 -16.88 30.08 2.76
CA ASN A 482 -15.59 30.49 3.31
C ASN A 482 -14.82 29.27 3.86
N GLN A 483 -13.62 29.50 4.43
CA GLN A 483 -12.78 28.46 5.01
C GLN A 483 -13.42 27.76 6.23
N ASP A 484 -14.39 28.40 6.88
CA ASP A 484 -15.13 27.85 8.02
C ASP A 484 -16.38 27.06 7.59
N GLY A 485 -16.66 26.99 6.27
CA GLY A 485 -17.83 26.31 5.70
C GLY A 485 -19.12 27.12 5.76
N GLU A 486 -19.06 28.42 6.05
CA GLU A 486 -20.22 29.30 6.01
C GLU A 486 -20.48 29.77 4.58
N GLU A 487 -21.75 29.71 4.11
CA GLU A 487 -22.16 30.23 2.82
C GLU A 487 -22.22 31.75 2.79
N MET A 488 -21.98 32.34 1.62
CA MET A 488 -22.06 33.79 1.41
C MET A 488 -23.45 34.33 1.74
N GLY A 489 -24.49 33.72 1.22
CA GLY A 489 -25.88 34.16 1.39
C GLY A 489 -26.20 35.47 0.67
N VAL A 490 -27.48 35.68 0.37
CA VAL A 490 -27.93 36.88 -0.36
C VAL A 490 -27.88 38.15 0.51
N GLU A 491 -28.04 38.04 1.80
CA GLU A 491 -28.07 39.17 2.75
C GLU A 491 -26.71 39.89 2.79
N ARG A 492 -25.59 39.15 2.84
CA ARG A 492 -24.24 39.73 2.79
C ARG A 492 -23.99 40.46 1.48
N LEU A 493 -24.52 39.96 0.37
CA LEU A 493 -24.38 40.60 -0.93
C LEU A 493 -25.21 41.90 -1.00
N ILE A 494 -26.41 41.92 -0.44
CA ILE A 494 -27.25 43.13 -0.35
C ILE A 494 -26.57 44.16 0.58
N ASP A 495 -26.05 43.76 1.73
CA ASP A 495 -25.32 44.65 2.63
C ASP A 495 -24.06 45.24 1.99
N TYR A 496 -23.35 44.45 1.19
CA TYR A 496 -22.22 44.94 0.42
C TYR A 496 -22.63 46.04 -0.56
N PHE A 497 -23.72 45.83 -1.33
CA PHE A 497 -24.20 46.84 -2.26
C PHE A 497 -24.75 48.10 -1.59
N ASN A 498 -25.37 47.98 -0.42
CA ASN A 498 -25.84 49.12 0.36
C ASN A 498 -24.66 50.00 0.87
N ASN A 499 -23.45 49.43 0.96
CA ASN A 499 -22.25 50.16 1.35
C ASN A 499 -21.32 50.47 0.17
N SER A 500 -21.74 50.18 -1.06
CA SER A 500 -20.99 50.44 -2.29
C SER A 500 -21.80 51.30 -3.25
N SER A 501 -21.13 52.01 -4.17
CA SER A 501 -21.79 52.85 -5.16
C SER A 501 -21.28 52.47 -6.55
N PRO A 502 -21.85 51.43 -7.19
CA PRO A 502 -21.46 51.04 -8.54
C PRO A 502 -21.85 52.13 -9.54
N HIS A 503 -20.88 52.50 -10.42
CA HIS A 503 -21.09 53.59 -11.40
C HIS A 503 -21.66 53.10 -12.72
N SER A 504 -21.52 51.84 -13.07
CA SER A 504 -22.01 51.23 -14.31
C SER A 504 -22.58 49.83 -14.07
N THR A 505 -23.28 49.28 -15.08
CA THR A 505 -23.74 47.88 -15.05
C THR A 505 -22.58 46.90 -14.88
N LYS A 506 -21.50 47.16 -15.62
CA LYS A 506 -20.25 46.40 -15.52
C LYS A 506 -19.67 46.41 -14.09
N ASP A 507 -19.57 47.62 -13.52
CA ASP A 507 -19.04 47.78 -12.16
C ASP A 507 -19.92 47.06 -11.12
N PHE A 508 -21.25 47.11 -11.28
CA PHE A 508 -22.22 46.43 -10.43
C PHE A 508 -22.01 44.90 -10.40
N VAL A 509 -21.85 44.27 -11.56
CA VAL A 509 -21.61 42.83 -11.68
C VAL A 509 -20.23 42.45 -11.14
N HIS A 510 -19.16 43.22 -11.45
CA HIS A 510 -17.83 42.93 -10.94
C HIS A 510 -17.72 43.12 -9.42
N GLN A 511 -18.48 44.05 -8.83
CA GLN A 511 -18.51 44.23 -7.37
C GLN A 511 -19.13 43.03 -6.66
N ALA A 512 -20.16 42.37 -7.24
CA ALA A 512 -20.71 41.13 -6.73
C ALA A 512 -19.62 40.03 -6.65
N LEU A 513 -18.88 39.82 -7.73
CA LEU A 513 -17.78 38.84 -7.76
C LEU A 513 -16.67 39.18 -6.76
N THR A 514 -16.33 40.48 -6.64
CA THR A 514 -15.33 40.94 -5.66
C THR A 514 -15.78 40.68 -4.23
N CYS A 515 -17.07 40.84 -3.95
CA CYS A 515 -17.64 40.55 -2.63
C CYS A 515 -17.48 39.07 -2.28
N VAL A 516 -17.80 38.15 -3.19
CA VAL A 516 -17.64 36.70 -2.99
C VAL A 516 -16.18 36.34 -2.82
N ALA A 517 -15.29 36.82 -3.70
CA ALA A 517 -13.86 36.52 -3.59
C ALA A 517 -13.23 36.99 -2.26
N LYS A 518 -13.67 38.13 -1.72
CA LYS A 518 -13.24 38.59 -0.40
C LYS A 518 -13.75 37.70 0.72
N PHE A 519 -14.98 37.18 0.60
CA PHE A 519 -15.59 36.34 1.60
C PHE A 519 -14.97 34.94 1.64
N THR A 520 -14.76 34.31 0.48
CA THR A 520 -14.21 32.97 0.36
C THR A 520 -12.70 32.93 0.62
N GLY A 521 -11.97 34.04 0.46
CA GLY A 521 -10.52 34.11 0.59
C GLY A 521 -9.76 33.33 -0.48
N CYS A 522 -10.42 32.78 -1.47
CA CYS A 522 -9.81 32.03 -2.59
C CYS A 522 -10.56 32.32 -3.90
N THR A 523 -9.90 32.03 -5.03
CA THR A 523 -10.47 32.18 -6.37
C THR A 523 -11.05 30.87 -6.93
N ASN A 524 -10.87 29.72 -6.21
CA ASN A 524 -11.44 28.45 -6.63
C ASN A 524 -12.93 28.40 -6.25
N GLN A 525 -13.78 28.29 -7.24
CA GLN A 525 -15.23 28.18 -7.10
C GLN A 525 -15.63 26.71 -7.10
N ALA A 526 -16.56 26.36 -6.20
CA ALA A 526 -17.09 25.00 -6.08
C ALA A 526 -18.20 24.70 -7.09
N ASP A 527 -18.84 25.74 -7.63
CA ASP A 527 -19.94 25.64 -8.59
C ASP A 527 -19.84 26.71 -9.67
N ASP A 528 -20.64 26.57 -10.73
CA ASP A 528 -20.73 27.53 -11.82
C ASP A 528 -21.23 28.88 -11.29
N ILE A 529 -20.68 29.99 -11.80
CA ILE A 529 -21.18 31.34 -11.50
C ILE A 529 -21.65 32.00 -12.79
N CYS A 530 -22.95 32.26 -12.85
CA CYS A 530 -23.58 33.03 -13.90
C CYS A 530 -24.23 34.26 -13.30
N MET A 531 -23.90 35.43 -13.84
CA MET A 531 -24.49 36.71 -13.45
C MET A 531 -24.83 37.55 -14.67
N LEU A 532 -26.04 38.14 -14.64
CA LEU A 532 -26.50 39.08 -15.63
C LEU A 532 -26.99 40.36 -14.96
N GLY A 533 -26.30 41.46 -15.20
CA GLY A 533 -26.67 42.79 -14.76
C GLY A 533 -27.46 43.53 -15.83
N ILE A 534 -28.52 44.22 -15.43
CA ILE A 534 -29.34 45.09 -16.25
C ILE A 534 -29.36 46.47 -15.62
N SER A 535 -29.11 47.53 -16.35
CA SER A 535 -29.37 48.92 -15.92
C SER A 535 -30.46 49.55 -16.77
N TYR A 536 -31.30 50.32 -16.10
CA TYR A 536 -32.36 51.07 -16.73
C TYR A 536 -32.14 52.58 -16.59
N SER A 537 -32.23 53.31 -17.69
CA SER A 537 -32.10 54.75 -17.68
C SER A 537 -33.13 55.44 -18.58
N GLU A 538 -33.47 56.66 -18.22
CA GLU A 538 -34.38 57.53 -18.99
C GLU A 538 -33.70 58.87 -19.26
N HIS A 539 -33.83 59.35 -20.48
CA HIS A 539 -33.33 60.66 -20.90
C HIS A 539 -34.34 61.33 -21.79
N GLU A 540 -34.44 62.67 -21.72
CA GLU A 540 -35.20 63.42 -22.73
C GLU A 540 -34.56 63.22 -24.10
N ALA A 541 -35.38 62.90 -25.12
CA ALA A 541 -34.91 62.75 -26.47
C ALA A 541 -34.26 64.08 -26.91
N LYS A 542 -32.98 64.03 -27.31
CA LYS A 542 -32.36 65.19 -27.94
C LYS A 542 -33.17 65.55 -29.15
N THR A 543 -33.86 66.70 -29.11
CA THR A 543 -34.36 67.37 -30.30
C THR A 543 -33.17 67.80 -31.11
N ASP A 544 -32.83 67.03 -32.16
CA ASP A 544 -31.90 67.53 -33.18
C ASP A 544 -32.50 68.76 -33.77
N GLY A 545 -31.94 69.95 -33.45
CA GLY A 545 -32.24 71.24 -33.99
C GLY A 545 -31.67 71.45 -35.40
#